data_746fe05a1cc5009c112f7fb957bae590
#
_entry.id   746fe05a1cc5009c112f7fb957bae590
#
_cell.length_a   1.000
_cell.length_b   1.000
_cell.length_c   1.000
_cell.angle_alpha   90.00
_cell.angle_beta   90.00
_cell.angle_gamma   90.00
#
_symmetry.space_group_name_H-M   'P 1'
#
loop_
_entity.id
_entity.type
_entity.pdbx_description
1 polymer ?
#
loop_
_entity_poly.entity_id
_entity_poly.type
_entity_poly.pdbx_seq_one_letter_code
_entity_poly.pdbx_strand_id
1 'polypeptide(L)'
;MDQKMYLITGLMASGKSTVSELLAASLEKCVHLRGDVFRKMIVSGREDMSDPPSEEAVRQLHLRYRLTADAAKMYFDSGFSVVIQDNYYGGELNRMLEYLQGYPVETVVLCPDVETIRERELHRGKTGYSGFEVEAL
;
A
#
# COMPACT_ATOMS: atom_id res chain seq x y z
N MET A 1 16.24 -19.30 5.31
CA MET A 1 15.64 -18.44 4.28
C MET A 1 15.84 -16.99 4.68
N ASP A 2 16.27 -16.18 3.74
CA ASP A 2 16.54 -14.78 4.03
C ASP A 2 15.27 -13.98 4.29
N GLN A 3 15.30 -13.19 5.37
CA GLN A 3 14.22 -12.27 5.65
C GLN A 3 14.21 -11.14 4.64
N LYS A 4 13.03 -10.73 4.23
CA LYS A 4 12.84 -9.60 3.33
C LYS A 4 11.57 -8.84 3.65
N MET A 5 11.52 -7.60 3.18
CA MET A 5 10.30 -6.83 3.12
C MET A 5 9.88 -6.72 1.66
N TYR A 6 8.61 -6.94 1.40
CA TYR A 6 8.03 -6.78 0.06
C TYR A 6 7.02 -5.65 0.13
N LEU A 7 7.22 -4.63 -0.67
CA LEU A 7 6.30 -3.50 -0.73
C LEU A 7 5.46 -3.62 -1.99
N ILE A 8 4.19 -3.98 -1.81
CA ILE A 8 3.27 -4.21 -2.92
C ILE A 8 2.36 -2.99 -3.07
N THR A 9 2.40 -2.37 -4.22
CA THR A 9 1.55 -1.22 -4.53
C THR A 9 1.01 -1.34 -5.96
N GLY A 10 0.16 -0.40 -6.34
CA GLY A 10 -0.46 -0.37 -7.66
C GLY A 10 -1.87 0.19 -7.56
N LEU A 11 -2.58 0.21 -8.66
CA LEU A 11 -3.95 0.68 -8.70
C LEU A 11 -4.89 -0.30 -7.99
N MET A 12 -6.05 0.20 -7.52
CA MET A 12 -7.00 -0.61 -6.77
C MET A 12 -7.44 -1.88 -7.50
N ALA A 13 -7.60 -1.83 -8.80
CA ALA A 13 -8.02 -2.98 -9.59
C ALA A 13 -6.87 -3.86 -10.06
N SER A 14 -5.68 -3.73 -9.48
CA SER A 14 -4.47 -4.42 -9.93
C SER A 14 -4.27 -5.80 -9.32
N GLY A 15 -5.06 -6.17 -8.32
CA GLY A 15 -4.90 -7.46 -7.64
C GLY A 15 -3.90 -7.45 -6.49
N LYS A 16 -3.62 -6.28 -5.92
CA LYS A 16 -2.67 -6.15 -4.80
C LYS A 16 -2.95 -7.10 -3.65
N SER A 17 -4.20 -7.18 -3.23
CA SER A 17 -4.58 -8.03 -2.09
C SER A 17 -4.31 -9.49 -2.37
N THR A 18 -4.68 -9.97 -3.57
CA THR A 18 -4.46 -11.35 -3.95
C THR A 18 -2.99 -11.70 -3.99
N VAL A 19 -2.19 -10.85 -4.65
CA VAL A 19 -0.74 -11.08 -4.75
C VAL A 19 -0.10 -11.04 -3.37
N SER A 20 -0.47 -10.06 -2.54
CA SER A 20 0.09 -9.92 -1.20
C SER A 20 -0.23 -11.12 -0.32
N GLU A 21 -1.47 -11.59 -0.35
CA GLU A 21 -1.89 -12.75 0.43
C GLU A 21 -1.16 -14.03 0.00
N LEU A 22 -1.05 -14.24 -1.30
CA LEU A 22 -0.36 -15.43 -1.82
C LEU A 22 1.13 -15.39 -1.48
N LEU A 23 1.75 -14.23 -1.61
CA LEU A 23 3.17 -14.08 -1.29
C LEU A 23 3.40 -14.32 0.20
N ALA A 24 2.60 -13.70 1.06
CA ALA A 24 2.75 -13.86 2.51
C ALA A 24 2.56 -15.32 2.92
N ALA A 25 1.58 -16.01 2.33
CA ALA A 25 1.31 -17.40 2.65
C ALA A 25 2.42 -18.34 2.15
N SER A 26 3.19 -17.93 1.14
CA SER A 26 4.25 -18.77 0.58
C SER A 26 5.56 -18.69 1.38
N LEU A 27 5.68 -17.74 2.28
CA LEU A 27 6.88 -17.55 3.08
C LEU A 27 6.73 -18.24 4.42
N GLU A 28 7.84 -18.75 4.94
CA GLU A 28 7.82 -19.56 6.16
C GLU A 28 7.35 -18.78 7.38
N LYS A 29 7.78 -17.53 7.50
CA LYS A 29 7.44 -16.71 8.66
C LYS A 29 7.24 -15.28 8.16
N CYS A 30 5.99 -14.90 7.99
CA CYS A 30 5.68 -13.64 7.33
C CYS A 30 4.46 -12.96 7.93
N VAL A 31 4.52 -11.63 7.96
CA VAL A 31 3.40 -10.77 8.36
C VAL A 31 2.90 -10.02 7.13
N HIS A 32 1.59 -9.94 6.98
CA HIS A 32 0.96 -9.14 5.93
C HIS A 32 0.40 -7.86 6.56
N LEU A 33 1.05 -6.74 6.29
CA LEU A 33 0.64 -5.43 6.79
C LEU A 33 -0.14 -4.69 5.71
N ARG A 34 -1.40 -4.40 5.99
CA ARG A 34 -2.23 -3.55 5.14
C ARG A 34 -2.27 -2.17 5.77
N GLY A 35 -1.59 -1.21 5.15
CA GLY A 35 -1.49 0.14 5.69
C GLY A 35 -2.85 0.82 5.90
N ASP A 36 -3.83 0.48 5.07
CA ASP A 36 -5.16 1.05 5.15
C ASP A 36 -5.86 0.76 6.49
N VAL A 37 -5.43 -0.27 7.20
CA VAL A 37 -5.99 -0.60 8.52
C VAL A 37 -5.78 0.56 9.50
N PHE A 38 -4.65 1.24 9.44
CA PHE A 38 -4.37 2.35 10.33
C PHE A 38 -5.32 3.51 10.11
N ARG A 39 -5.70 3.79 8.85
CA ARG A 39 -6.70 4.80 8.55
C ARG A 39 -8.03 4.47 9.20
N LYS A 40 -8.43 3.22 9.11
CA LYS A 40 -9.73 2.76 9.63
C LYS A 40 -9.79 2.77 11.15
N MET A 41 -8.66 2.81 11.82
CA MET A 41 -8.62 2.88 13.28
C MET A 41 -9.01 4.24 13.82
N ILE A 42 -8.96 5.28 13.00
CA ILE A 42 -9.37 6.62 13.44
C ILE A 42 -10.88 6.67 13.49
N VAL A 43 -11.42 6.67 14.70
CA VAL A 43 -12.86 6.65 14.95
C VAL A 43 -13.48 8.04 14.81
N SER A 44 -12.81 9.05 15.31
CA SER A 44 -13.27 10.44 15.25
C SER A 44 -12.17 11.29 14.65
N GLY A 45 -12.53 12.21 13.79
CA GLY A 45 -11.58 13.14 13.17
C GLY A 45 -10.86 12.57 11.95
N ARG A 46 -11.28 11.43 11.44
CA ARG A 46 -10.69 10.87 10.24
C ARG A 46 -11.02 11.73 9.03
N GLU A 47 -9.99 12.04 8.24
CA GLU A 47 -10.15 12.71 6.95
C GLU A 47 -9.51 11.89 5.87
N ASP A 48 -10.33 11.47 4.92
CA ASP A 48 -9.86 10.66 3.81
C ASP A 48 -9.35 11.55 2.67
N MET A 49 -8.49 10.97 1.84
CA MET A 49 -7.95 11.69 0.68
C MET A 49 -9.06 12.01 -0.30
N SER A 50 -9.02 13.21 -0.82
CA SER A 50 -9.97 13.71 -1.81
C SER A 50 -9.19 14.53 -2.85
N ASP A 51 -9.85 15.12 -3.82
CA ASP A 51 -9.20 15.91 -4.85
C ASP A 51 -9.83 17.32 -4.88
N PRO A 52 -9.14 18.36 -4.39
CA PRO A 52 -7.84 18.28 -3.70
C PRO A 52 -7.99 17.82 -2.25
N PRO A 53 -6.97 17.17 -1.70
CA PRO A 53 -7.04 16.72 -0.32
C PRO A 53 -6.82 17.89 0.65
N SER A 54 -7.43 17.78 1.84
CA SER A 54 -7.17 18.75 2.90
C SER A 54 -5.78 18.53 3.48
N GLU A 55 -5.25 19.56 4.17
CA GLU A 55 -3.96 19.42 4.84
C GLU A 55 -4.01 18.31 5.89
N GLU A 56 -5.11 18.20 6.60
CA GLU A 56 -5.28 17.17 7.62
C GLU A 56 -5.32 15.76 7.00
N ALA A 57 -5.97 15.61 5.83
CA ALA A 57 -5.98 14.32 5.13
C ALA A 57 -4.57 13.89 4.73
N VAL A 58 -3.76 14.82 4.25
CA VAL A 58 -2.37 14.53 3.88
C VAL A 58 -1.55 14.18 5.12
N ARG A 59 -1.75 14.91 6.22
CA ARG A 59 -1.07 14.61 7.48
C ARG A 59 -1.39 13.21 7.97
N GLN A 60 -2.66 12.82 7.90
CA GLN A 60 -3.09 11.49 8.31
C GLN A 60 -2.56 10.40 7.38
N LEU A 61 -2.45 10.70 6.10
CA LEU A 61 -1.84 9.77 5.13
C LEU A 61 -0.38 9.52 5.48
N HIS A 62 0.38 10.56 5.79
CA HIS A 62 1.78 10.42 6.19
C HIS A 62 1.93 9.66 7.50
N LEU A 63 1.02 9.90 8.44
CA LEU A 63 0.98 9.15 9.70
C LEU A 63 0.77 7.66 9.44
N ARG A 64 -0.18 7.33 8.57
CA ARG A 64 -0.45 5.94 8.19
C ARG A 64 0.79 5.26 7.62
N TYR A 65 1.51 5.93 6.72
CA TYR A 65 2.73 5.38 6.15
C TYR A 65 3.81 5.17 7.21
N ARG A 66 3.94 6.13 8.12
CA ARG A 66 4.93 6.04 9.19
C ARG A 66 4.62 4.89 10.15
N LEU A 67 3.35 4.75 10.53
CA LEU A 67 2.92 3.65 11.39
C LEU A 67 3.18 2.30 10.73
N THR A 68 2.88 2.20 9.44
CA THR A 68 3.13 0.98 8.68
C THR A 68 4.61 0.65 8.64
N ALA A 69 5.45 1.64 8.36
CA ALA A 69 6.89 1.45 8.31
C ALA A 69 7.45 1.01 9.65
N ASP A 70 7.02 1.65 10.73
CA ASP A 70 7.49 1.32 12.07
C ASP A 70 7.05 -0.08 12.48
N ALA A 71 5.81 -0.46 12.18
CA ALA A 71 5.33 -1.82 12.45
C ALA A 71 6.12 -2.85 11.65
N ALA A 72 6.39 -2.56 10.37
CA ALA A 72 7.17 -3.46 9.52
C ALA A 72 8.56 -3.71 10.10
N LYS A 73 9.20 -2.65 10.56
CA LYS A 73 10.55 -2.76 11.17
C LYS A 73 10.52 -3.62 12.42
N MET A 74 9.53 -3.43 13.27
CA MET A 74 9.40 -4.19 14.50
C MET A 74 9.19 -5.67 14.23
N TYR A 75 8.34 -6.01 13.27
CA TYR A 75 8.15 -7.39 12.88
C TYR A 75 9.41 -7.99 12.26
N PHE A 76 10.06 -7.23 11.38
CA PHE A 76 11.30 -7.69 10.76
C PHE A 76 12.39 -7.95 11.79
N ASP A 77 12.54 -7.02 12.73
CA ASP A 77 13.55 -7.16 13.79
C ASP A 77 13.25 -8.32 14.72
N SER A 78 12.01 -8.79 14.73
CA SER A 78 11.58 -9.95 15.52
C SER A 78 11.63 -11.27 14.74
N GLY A 79 12.20 -11.25 13.55
CA GLY A 79 12.46 -12.47 12.78
C GLY A 79 11.46 -12.77 11.67
N PHE A 80 10.55 -11.85 11.36
CA PHE A 80 9.56 -12.07 10.31
C PHE A 80 9.96 -11.38 9.00
N SER A 81 9.65 -12.01 7.90
CA SER A 81 9.53 -11.27 6.64
C SER A 81 8.22 -10.48 6.68
N VAL A 82 8.13 -9.43 5.92
CA VAL A 82 6.95 -8.56 5.93
C VAL A 82 6.51 -8.28 4.51
N VAL A 83 5.22 -8.48 4.26
CA VAL A 83 4.59 -8.04 3.02
C VAL A 83 3.77 -6.80 3.36
N ILE A 84 4.14 -5.67 2.78
CA ILE A 84 3.46 -4.39 3.00
C ILE A 84 2.60 -4.11 1.78
N GLN A 85 1.33 -3.83 2.02
CA GLN A 85 0.39 -3.49 0.96
C GLN A 85 -0.23 -2.12 1.26
N ASP A 86 -0.10 -1.20 0.32
CA ASP A 86 -0.73 0.12 0.45
C ASP A 86 -0.78 0.82 -0.90
N ASN A 87 -1.48 1.94 -0.91
CA ASN A 87 -1.53 2.86 -2.05
C ASN A 87 -0.58 4.02 -1.79
N TYR A 88 0.23 4.37 -2.78
CA TYR A 88 1.17 5.48 -2.67
C TYR A 88 0.91 6.48 -3.80
N TYR A 89 0.46 7.67 -3.42
CA TYR A 89 0.07 8.71 -4.36
C TYR A 89 1.28 9.58 -4.74
N GLY A 90 1.49 9.78 -6.04
CA GLY A 90 2.57 10.63 -6.53
C GLY A 90 3.93 10.22 -5.97
N GLY A 91 4.64 11.13 -5.31
CA GLY A 91 5.96 10.88 -4.73
C GLY A 91 5.96 10.15 -3.39
N GLU A 92 4.81 9.71 -2.91
CA GLU A 92 4.71 9.12 -1.57
C GLU A 92 5.40 7.76 -1.46
N LEU A 93 5.57 7.04 -2.56
CA LEU A 93 6.33 5.80 -2.56
C LEU A 93 7.77 6.05 -2.11
N ASN A 94 8.38 7.12 -2.62
CA ASN A 94 9.74 7.46 -2.23
C ASN A 94 9.84 7.81 -0.75
N ARG A 95 8.83 8.50 -0.21
CA ARG A 95 8.74 8.80 1.22
C ARG A 95 8.72 7.52 2.04
N MET A 96 7.90 6.55 1.62
CA MET A 96 7.81 5.26 2.32
C MET A 96 9.14 4.52 2.28
N LEU A 97 9.81 4.51 1.12
CA LEU A 97 11.11 3.85 0.99
C LEU A 97 12.18 4.52 1.86
N GLU A 98 12.09 5.83 2.05
CA GLU A 98 12.98 6.53 2.99
C GLU A 98 12.76 6.06 4.42
N TYR A 99 11.50 5.88 4.83
CA TYR A 99 11.20 5.36 6.16
C TYR A 99 11.76 3.96 6.39
N LEU A 100 11.88 3.17 5.32
CA LEU A 100 12.38 1.79 5.37
C LEU A 100 13.87 1.67 5.05
N GLN A 101 14.57 2.79 4.98
CA GLN A 101 15.99 2.81 4.65
C GLN A 101 16.79 1.93 5.62
N GLY A 102 17.70 1.14 5.06
CA GLY A 102 18.51 0.21 5.86
C GLY A 102 17.94 -1.19 5.94
N TYR A 103 16.72 -1.41 5.45
CA TYR A 103 16.09 -2.73 5.42
C TYR A 103 16.07 -3.28 4.00
N PRO A 104 16.09 -4.62 3.84
CA PRO A 104 16.08 -5.23 2.51
C PRO A 104 14.65 -5.22 1.91
N VAL A 105 14.33 -4.17 1.18
CA VAL A 105 13.00 -3.96 0.61
C VAL A 105 12.98 -4.26 -0.88
N GLU A 106 12.06 -5.11 -1.30
CA GLU A 106 11.74 -5.31 -2.72
C GLU A 106 10.41 -4.66 -3.01
N THR A 107 10.40 -3.75 -3.98
CA THR A 107 9.18 -3.04 -4.37
C THR A 107 8.55 -3.71 -5.58
N VAL A 108 7.26 -3.99 -5.48
CA VAL A 108 6.48 -4.58 -6.57
C VAL A 108 5.34 -3.63 -6.90
N VAL A 109 5.36 -3.09 -8.11
CA VAL A 109 4.29 -2.20 -8.57
C VAL A 109 3.43 -2.98 -9.56
N LEU A 110 2.18 -3.21 -9.20
CA LEU A 110 1.26 -3.92 -10.07
C LEU A 110 0.59 -2.93 -11.01
N CYS A 111 0.92 -3.02 -12.28
CA CYS A 111 0.45 -2.11 -13.32
C CYS A 111 -0.16 -2.87 -14.49
N PRO A 112 -1.38 -3.43 -14.31
CA PRO A 112 -2.08 -3.99 -15.45
C PRO A 112 -2.41 -2.87 -16.44
N ASP A 113 -2.72 -3.22 -17.69
CA ASP A 113 -3.04 -2.19 -18.67
C ASP A 113 -4.31 -1.44 -18.29
N VAL A 114 -4.43 -0.23 -18.84
CA VAL A 114 -5.54 0.68 -18.52
C VAL A 114 -6.89 0.04 -18.83
N GLU A 115 -6.99 -0.67 -19.93
CA GLU A 115 -8.23 -1.30 -20.34
C GLU A 115 -8.68 -2.37 -19.34
N THR A 116 -7.77 -3.19 -18.87
CA THR A 116 -8.05 -4.22 -17.86
C THR A 116 -8.54 -3.58 -16.55
N ILE A 117 -7.91 -2.49 -16.14
CA ILE A 117 -8.30 -1.77 -14.92
C ILE A 117 -9.71 -1.22 -15.06
N ARG A 118 -10.02 -0.59 -16.19
CA ARG A 118 -11.35 -0.02 -16.44
C ARG A 118 -12.41 -1.10 -16.43
N GLU A 119 -12.12 -2.24 -17.03
CA GLU A 119 -13.03 -3.38 -17.06
C GLU A 119 -13.33 -3.89 -15.65
N ARG A 120 -12.32 -4.01 -14.81
CA ARG A 120 -12.51 -4.44 -13.42
C ARG A 120 -13.34 -3.46 -12.63
N GLU A 121 -13.16 -2.17 -12.83
CA GLU A 121 -13.93 -1.15 -12.16
C GLU A 121 -15.39 -1.17 -12.57
N LEU A 122 -15.68 -1.40 -13.84
CA LEU A 122 -17.04 -1.53 -14.34
C LEU A 122 -17.76 -2.71 -13.69
N HIS A 123 -17.07 -3.82 -13.52
CA HIS A 123 -17.63 -5.00 -12.88
C HIS A 123 -17.91 -4.78 -11.39
N ARG A 124 -17.15 -3.92 -10.74
CA ARG A 124 -17.40 -3.57 -9.34
C ARG A 124 -18.58 -2.63 -9.16
N GLY A 125 -19.01 -1.97 -10.23
CA GLY A 125 -20.07 -0.98 -10.15
C GLY A 125 -19.67 0.28 -9.42
N LYS A 126 -18.38 0.55 -9.30
CA LYS A 126 -17.85 1.77 -8.68
C LYS A 126 -16.51 2.13 -9.30
N THR A 127 -16.14 3.39 -9.17
CA THR A 127 -14.82 3.84 -9.57
C THR A 127 -14.07 4.36 -8.34
N GLY A 128 -12.85 3.89 -8.14
CA GLY A 128 -11.97 4.39 -7.09
C GLY A 128 -11.01 5.44 -7.61
N TYR A 129 -11.03 5.69 -8.91
CA TYR A 129 -10.07 6.58 -9.57
C TYR A 129 -10.74 7.45 -10.59
N SER A 130 -10.12 8.60 -10.86
CA SER A 130 -10.43 9.35 -12.06
C SER A 130 -9.74 8.65 -13.24
N GLY A 131 -10.21 8.90 -14.46
CA GLY A 131 -9.57 8.36 -15.64
C GLY A 131 -8.12 8.79 -15.76
N PHE A 132 -7.82 9.99 -15.29
CA PHE A 132 -6.46 10.52 -15.28
C PHE A 132 -5.51 9.64 -14.45
N GLU A 133 -5.93 9.24 -13.26
CA GLU A 133 -5.09 8.41 -12.40
C GLU A 133 -4.80 7.05 -13.01
N VAL A 134 -5.80 6.46 -13.64
CA VAL A 134 -5.64 5.17 -14.32
C VAL A 134 -4.64 5.28 -15.46
N GLU A 135 -4.71 6.34 -16.23
CA GLU A 135 -3.83 6.53 -17.38
C GLU A 135 -2.43 7.02 -17.01
N ALA A 136 -2.27 7.64 -15.86
CA ALA A 136 -0.98 8.13 -15.40
C ALA A 136 -0.03 7.03 -14.94
N LEU A 137 -0.55 5.84 -14.70
CA LEU A 137 0.28 4.69 -14.37
C LEU A 137 0.65 3.88 -15.59
#